data_f1de4c5d22c65e0480c4acaed1b68f68
#
_entry.id   f1de4c5d22c65e0480c4acaed1b68f68
#
_cell.length_a   1.000
_cell.length_b   1.000
_cell.length_c   1.000
_cell.angle_alpha   90.00
_cell.angle_beta   90.00
_cell.angle_gamma   90.00
#
_symmetry.space_group_name_H-M   'P 1'
#
loop_
_entity.id
_entity.type
_entity.pdbx_description
1 polymer ?
#
loop_
_entity_poly.entity_id
_entity_poly.type
_entity_poly.pdbx_seq_one_letter_code
_entity_poly.pdbx_strand_id
1 'polypeptide(L)'
;MKKQIVFLMTDTTRKDMVGCYGNPKMKTPNLDRLAEEGIRYENAYTCQPVCGPARSAIFTGTFPHSNGMVTNSIAMGANVKTVGQRLSDNGIECGYIGKWHLDGSDYFGTGECPEGWNPDYWYDMKCYLEELSDEDKVKSRDPKESYKKDFSETFTYAHRCSDRAIKYLEEHSNQDFFLTVSYDEPHGPSLCPEPFNYMYDGFKFDSCPNFEDDLSQKPFMQRLWAGKNLHAT
;
A
#
# COMPACT_ATOMS: atom_id res chain seq x y z
N MET A 1 -8.74 27.14 12.92
CA MET A 1 -9.25 25.98 12.14
C MET A 1 -8.24 24.86 12.34
N LYS A 2 -8.71 23.67 12.73
CA LYS A 2 -7.83 22.50 12.93
C LYS A 2 -7.30 22.01 11.59
N LYS A 3 -6.07 21.55 11.58
CA LYS A 3 -5.40 20.96 10.40
C LYS A 3 -5.35 19.46 10.58
N GLN A 4 -6.27 18.75 9.97
CA GLN A 4 -6.38 17.30 10.04
C GLN A 4 -6.17 16.73 8.64
N ILE A 5 -5.13 15.90 8.50
CA ILE A 5 -4.78 15.27 7.23
C ILE A 5 -4.80 13.76 7.42
N VAL A 6 -5.58 13.08 6.61
CA VAL A 6 -5.58 11.62 6.48
C VAL A 6 -5.01 11.25 5.12
N PHE A 7 -3.87 10.60 5.12
CA PHE A 7 -3.22 10.11 3.91
C PHE A 7 -3.50 8.61 3.75
N LEU A 8 -4.44 8.28 2.87
CA LEU A 8 -4.79 6.90 2.54
C LEU A 8 -4.01 6.46 1.31
N MET A 9 -3.40 5.29 1.38
CA MET A 9 -2.73 4.68 0.24
C MET A 9 -2.97 3.18 0.20
N THR A 10 -2.99 2.62 -1.01
CA THR A 10 -3.06 1.19 -1.28
C THR A 10 -1.83 0.76 -2.06
N ASP A 11 -1.38 -0.47 -1.89
CA ASP A 11 -0.25 -1.00 -2.64
C ASP A 11 -0.73 -1.76 -3.88
N THR A 12 -0.03 -1.60 -5.01
CA THR A 12 -0.28 -2.35 -6.25
C THR A 12 -1.62 -2.04 -6.94
N THR A 13 -2.38 -1.03 -6.52
CA THR A 13 -3.63 -0.66 -7.16
C THR A 13 -3.38 0.00 -8.51
N ARG A 14 -3.90 -0.61 -9.58
CA ARG A 14 -3.85 -0.05 -10.93
C ARG A 14 -4.96 0.99 -11.13
N LYS A 15 -4.66 2.07 -11.85
CA LYS A 15 -5.62 3.14 -12.17
C LYS A 15 -6.90 2.59 -12.83
N ASP A 16 -6.76 1.66 -13.76
CA ASP A 16 -7.86 1.05 -14.49
C ASP A 16 -8.70 0.04 -13.66
N MET A 17 -8.33 -0.19 -12.40
CA MET A 17 -9.10 -0.96 -11.42
C MET A 17 -9.89 -0.09 -10.46
N VAL A 18 -10.11 1.18 -10.80
CA VAL A 18 -10.92 2.12 -10.02
C VAL A 18 -11.98 2.75 -10.93
N GLY A 19 -13.24 2.71 -10.49
CA GLY A 19 -14.40 3.10 -11.32
C GLY A 19 -14.34 4.52 -11.85
N CYS A 20 -14.00 5.50 -10.98
CA CYS A 20 -13.92 6.91 -11.35
C CYS A 20 -12.87 7.25 -12.42
N TYR A 21 -11.96 6.33 -12.72
CA TYR A 21 -10.99 6.46 -13.82
C TYR A 21 -11.48 5.84 -15.14
N GLY A 22 -12.79 5.58 -15.24
CA GLY A 22 -13.42 5.18 -16.51
C GLY A 22 -13.61 3.69 -16.70
N ASN A 23 -13.45 2.87 -15.67
CA ASN A 23 -13.75 1.45 -15.72
C ASN A 23 -15.13 1.14 -15.10
N PRO A 24 -16.21 1.08 -15.86
CA PRO A 24 -17.56 0.88 -15.34
C PRO A 24 -17.78 -0.54 -14.79
N LYS A 25 -16.86 -1.47 -15.06
CA LYS A 25 -16.92 -2.84 -14.51
C LYS A 25 -16.48 -2.87 -13.04
N MET A 26 -15.67 -1.89 -12.61
CA MET A 26 -15.15 -1.85 -11.25
C MET A 26 -16.12 -1.14 -10.30
N LYS A 27 -16.37 -1.78 -9.16
CA LYS A 27 -17.25 -1.27 -8.11
C LYS A 27 -16.42 -0.67 -6.97
N THR A 28 -16.15 0.61 -7.05
CA THR A 28 -15.36 1.37 -6.06
C THR A 28 -16.14 2.57 -5.52
N PRO A 29 -17.37 2.37 -4.96
CA PRO A 29 -18.31 3.46 -4.71
C PRO A 29 -17.78 4.54 -3.77
N ASN A 30 -16.96 4.19 -2.79
CA ASN A 30 -16.40 5.17 -1.85
C ASN A 30 -15.29 6.01 -2.50
N LEU A 31 -14.44 5.41 -3.35
CA LEU A 31 -13.43 6.15 -4.12
C LEU A 31 -14.09 7.03 -5.18
N ASP A 32 -15.14 6.52 -5.83
CA ASP A 32 -15.90 7.26 -6.83
C ASP A 32 -16.54 8.50 -6.20
N ARG A 33 -17.16 8.37 -5.02
CA ARG A 33 -17.70 9.50 -4.25
C ARG A 33 -16.62 10.51 -3.85
N LEU A 34 -15.46 10.06 -3.37
CA LEU A 34 -14.34 10.97 -3.06
C LEU A 34 -13.90 11.76 -4.29
N ALA A 35 -13.89 11.11 -5.46
CA ALA A 35 -13.54 11.78 -6.71
C ALA A 35 -14.59 12.81 -7.15
N GLU A 36 -15.87 12.57 -6.86
CA GLU A 36 -16.98 13.51 -7.14
C GLU A 36 -16.95 14.72 -6.19
N GLU A 37 -16.62 14.51 -4.92
CA GLU A 37 -16.63 15.55 -3.88
C GLU A 37 -15.29 16.32 -3.80
N GLY A 38 -14.24 15.82 -4.41
CA GLY A 38 -12.87 16.33 -4.30
C GLY A 38 -12.20 16.66 -5.61
N ILE A 39 -10.88 16.51 -5.64
CA ILE A 39 -10.04 16.71 -6.81
C ILE A 39 -9.47 15.37 -7.26
N ARG A 40 -9.75 14.97 -8.49
CA ARG A 40 -9.18 13.79 -9.11
C ARG A 40 -8.04 14.16 -10.04
N TYR A 41 -6.86 13.60 -9.81
CA TYR A 41 -5.70 13.78 -10.70
C TYR A 41 -5.71 12.71 -11.79
N GLU A 42 -5.77 13.13 -13.05
CA GLU A 42 -5.74 12.22 -14.20
C GLU A 42 -4.35 11.63 -14.44
N ASN A 43 -3.32 12.40 -14.15
CA ASN A 43 -1.93 12.03 -14.38
C ASN A 43 -1.12 12.26 -13.10
N ALA A 44 -0.83 11.18 -12.39
CA ALA A 44 0.11 11.16 -11.26
C ALA A 44 1.23 10.17 -11.57
N TYR A 45 2.47 10.58 -11.34
CA TYR A 45 3.66 9.81 -11.69
C TYR A 45 4.48 9.54 -10.43
N THR A 46 5.02 8.33 -10.34
CA THR A 46 6.05 7.99 -9.36
C THR A 46 7.43 8.07 -10.01
N CYS A 47 8.43 8.45 -9.24
CA CYS A 47 9.81 8.48 -9.71
C CYS A 47 10.41 7.08 -9.92
N GLN A 48 9.86 6.06 -9.23
CA GLN A 48 10.27 4.67 -9.39
C GLN A 48 9.09 3.76 -9.00
N PRO A 49 8.58 2.90 -9.92
CA PRO A 49 7.39 2.09 -9.66
C PRO A 49 7.74 0.78 -8.92
N VAL A 50 8.38 0.92 -7.76
CA VAL A 50 8.74 -0.18 -6.84
C VAL A 50 8.39 0.28 -5.43
N CYS A 51 7.84 -0.61 -4.60
CA CYS A 51 7.21 -0.26 -3.30
C CYS A 51 8.09 0.64 -2.42
N GLY A 52 9.24 0.17 -1.99
CA GLY A 52 10.13 0.91 -1.09
C GLY A 52 10.64 2.23 -1.69
N PRO A 53 11.23 2.24 -2.89
CA PRO A 53 11.64 3.47 -3.55
C PRO A 53 10.52 4.51 -3.74
N ALA A 54 9.31 4.08 -4.15
CA ALA A 54 8.16 4.97 -4.27
C ALA A 54 7.75 5.55 -2.91
N ARG A 55 7.67 4.69 -1.88
CA ARG A 55 7.34 5.11 -0.51
C ARG A 55 8.38 6.06 0.05
N SER A 56 9.67 5.78 -0.15
CA SER A 56 10.74 6.67 0.30
C SER A 56 10.62 8.06 -0.30
N ALA A 57 10.29 8.16 -1.59
CA ALA A 57 10.06 9.43 -2.23
C ALA A 57 8.81 10.16 -1.69
N ILE A 58 7.71 9.44 -1.45
CA ILE A 58 6.48 10.00 -0.88
C ILE A 58 6.74 10.57 0.51
N PHE A 59 7.41 9.81 1.38
CA PHE A 59 7.58 10.20 2.78
C PHE A 59 8.75 11.16 3.03
N THR A 60 9.66 11.35 2.08
CA THR A 60 10.79 12.27 2.23
C THR A 60 10.76 13.49 1.32
N GLY A 61 9.99 13.41 0.22
CA GLY A 61 10.02 14.42 -0.85
C GLY A 61 11.33 14.40 -1.66
N THR A 62 12.11 13.32 -1.60
CA THR A 62 13.39 13.18 -2.30
C THR A 62 13.40 11.96 -3.23
N PHE A 63 14.20 12.03 -4.29
CA PHE A 63 14.35 10.88 -5.19
C PHE A 63 15.08 9.71 -4.50
N PRO A 64 14.78 8.45 -4.87
CA PRO A 64 15.42 7.26 -4.31
C PRO A 64 16.95 7.28 -4.34
N HIS A 65 17.55 7.80 -5.41
CA HIS A 65 19.02 7.95 -5.48
C HIS A 65 19.59 8.98 -4.48
N SER A 66 18.76 9.90 -4.00
CA SER A 66 19.17 10.92 -3.01
C SER A 66 18.92 10.45 -1.57
N ASN A 67 17.90 9.60 -1.34
CA ASN A 67 17.59 9.07 -0.02
C ASN A 67 18.18 7.67 0.25
N GLY A 68 18.84 7.08 -0.75
CA GLY A 68 19.54 5.80 -0.67
C GLY A 68 18.68 4.56 -0.92
N MET A 69 17.37 4.68 -0.93
CA MET A 69 16.47 3.54 -1.11
C MET A 69 16.16 3.27 -2.59
N VAL A 70 17.11 2.69 -3.29
CA VAL A 70 17.02 2.42 -4.74
C VAL A 70 16.39 1.05 -5.07
N THR A 71 16.21 0.18 -4.08
CA THR A 71 15.52 -1.12 -4.18
C THR A 71 14.75 -1.40 -2.90
N ASN A 72 13.87 -2.41 -2.90
CA ASN A 72 13.14 -2.85 -1.70
C ASN A 72 14.05 -3.43 -0.60
N SER A 73 15.24 -3.85 -0.94
CA SER A 73 16.17 -4.54 -0.01
C SER A 73 17.17 -3.59 0.66
N ILE A 74 17.06 -2.28 0.43
CA ILE A 74 17.96 -1.28 1.01
C ILE A 74 17.12 -0.31 1.83
N ALA A 75 17.47 -0.16 3.12
CA ALA A 75 16.82 0.82 3.97
C ALA A 75 17.06 2.26 3.49
N MET A 76 16.11 3.10 3.77
CA MET A 76 16.28 4.55 3.57
C MET A 76 17.43 5.07 4.44
N GLY A 77 18.19 6.03 3.93
CA GLY A 77 19.30 6.62 4.68
C GLY A 77 18.84 7.26 6.00
N ALA A 78 19.51 6.92 7.10
CA ALA A 78 19.16 7.40 8.44
C ALA A 78 19.25 8.92 8.61
N ASN A 79 19.97 9.60 7.71
CA ASN A 79 20.13 11.06 7.70
C ASN A 79 19.00 11.78 6.91
N VAL A 80 18.05 11.06 6.37
CA VAL A 80 16.94 11.63 5.59
C VAL A 80 15.67 11.66 6.42
N LYS A 81 15.22 12.85 6.79
CA LYS A 81 13.99 13.03 7.57
C LYS A 81 12.74 12.77 6.75
N THR A 82 11.84 11.99 7.32
CA THR A 82 10.49 11.77 6.79
C THR A 82 9.54 12.94 7.08
N VAL A 83 8.40 12.96 6.41
CA VAL A 83 7.33 13.91 6.72
C VAL A 83 6.84 13.77 8.16
N GLY A 84 6.78 12.54 8.70
CA GLY A 84 6.42 12.29 10.09
C GLY A 84 7.37 13.02 11.05
N GLN A 85 8.70 12.85 10.89
CA GLN A 85 9.69 13.56 11.69
C GLN A 85 9.58 15.08 11.57
N ARG A 86 9.38 15.59 10.33
CA ARG A 86 9.26 17.04 10.11
C ARG A 86 8.00 17.63 10.75
N LEU A 87 6.90 16.92 10.72
CA LEU A 87 5.64 17.38 11.33
C LEU A 87 5.71 17.24 12.86
N SER A 88 6.23 16.13 13.38
CA SER A 88 6.42 15.90 14.80
C SER A 88 7.38 16.93 15.43
N ASP A 89 8.47 17.28 14.75
CA ASP A 89 9.39 18.38 15.16
C ASP A 89 8.65 19.72 15.31
N ASN A 90 7.51 19.90 14.67
CA ASN A 90 6.67 21.09 14.75
C ASN A 90 5.41 20.90 15.61
N GLY A 91 5.37 19.88 16.44
CA GLY A 91 4.31 19.63 17.41
C GLY A 91 3.01 19.09 16.82
N ILE A 92 3.04 18.54 15.60
CA ILE A 92 1.89 17.89 14.99
C ILE A 92 1.91 16.40 15.36
N GLU A 93 0.79 15.91 15.86
CA GLU A 93 0.59 14.49 16.14
C GLU A 93 0.60 13.68 14.84
N CYS A 94 1.41 12.61 14.78
CA CYS A 94 1.59 11.79 13.58
C CYS A 94 1.31 10.32 13.88
N GLY A 95 0.25 9.74 13.30
CA GLY A 95 -0.07 8.32 13.35
C GLY A 95 0.31 7.59 12.07
N TYR A 96 0.78 6.36 12.18
CA TYR A 96 1.06 5.49 11.03
C TYR A 96 0.49 4.09 11.23
N ILE A 97 -0.39 3.68 10.34
CA ILE A 97 -1.08 2.40 10.38
C ILE A 97 -0.94 1.74 9.00
N GLY A 98 -0.38 0.53 8.98
CA GLY A 98 -0.25 -0.24 7.75
C GLY A 98 1.19 -0.42 7.27
N LYS A 99 1.35 -0.83 6.02
CA LYS A 99 2.64 -1.18 5.41
C LYS A 99 3.62 -0.02 5.42
N TRP A 100 4.78 -0.21 6.04
CA TRP A 100 5.89 0.76 6.08
C TRP A 100 6.88 0.57 4.94
N HIS A 101 7.65 -0.49 4.96
CA HIS A 101 8.58 -0.91 3.91
C HIS A 101 9.69 0.11 3.58
N LEU A 102 10.20 0.83 4.59
CA LEU A 102 11.33 1.77 4.45
C LEU A 102 12.56 1.35 5.27
N ASP A 103 12.47 0.27 6.01
CA ASP A 103 13.52 -0.27 6.87
C ASP A 103 14.47 -1.26 6.17
N GLY A 104 14.19 -1.63 4.92
CA GLY A 104 15.03 -2.49 4.10
C GLY A 104 15.14 -3.94 4.59
N SER A 105 14.48 -4.30 5.67
CA SER A 105 14.60 -5.61 6.28
C SER A 105 13.89 -6.67 5.47
N ASP A 106 12.67 -6.42 5.18
CA ASP A 106 11.81 -7.20 4.32
C ASP A 106 10.43 -6.54 4.16
N TYR A 107 9.54 -7.28 3.52
CA TYR A 107 8.17 -6.90 3.30
C TYR A 107 7.36 -6.72 4.59
N PHE A 108 7.70 -7.41 5.67
CA PHE A 108 6.90 -7.47 6.90
C PHE A 108 7.13 -6.29 7.85
N GLY A 109 8.25 -5.62 7.73
CA GLY A 109 8.68 -4.62 8.68
C GLY A 109 9.31 -5.21 9.94
N THR A 110 9.67 -4.34 10.87
CA THR A 110 10.36 -4.71 12.12
C THR A 110 9.43 -4.75 13.32
N GLY A 111 8.24 -4.15 13.24
CA GLY A 111 7.36 -3.90 14.38
C GLY A 111 7.79 -2.68 15.21
N GLU A 112 8.93 -2.09 14.92
CA GLU A 112 9.46 -0.93 15.64
C GLU A 112 9.00 0.37 15.00
N CYS A 113 8.43 1.25 15.81
CA CYS A 113 7.97 2.57 15.39
C CYS A 113 9.16 3.49 15.05
N PRO A 114 9.30 3.96 13.81
CA PRO A 114 10.35 4.93 13.47
C PRO A 114 10.12 6.28 14.13
N GLU A 115 11.20 7.03 14.31
CA GLU A 115 11.14 8.39 14.83
C GLU A 115 10.18 9.27 14.00
N GLY A 116 9.42 10.11 14.71
CA GLY A 116 8.46 11.03 14.13
C GLY A 116 7.03 10.50 14.00
N TRP A 117 6.82 9.25 14.39
CA TRP A 117 5.48 8.66 14.45
C TRP A 117 5.15 8.31 15.91
N ASN A 118 3.86 8.34 16.26
CA ASN A 118 3.42 8.00 17.60
C ASN A 118 3.42 6.47 17.79
N PRO A 119 4.20 5.91 18.75
CA PRO A 119 4.29 4.47 18.94
C PRO A 119 2.97 3.83 19.40
N ASP A 120 2.07 4.57 20.06
CA ASP A 120 0.76 4.06 20.49
C ASP A 120 -0.17 3.77 19.30
N TYR A 121 0.12 4.35 18.14
CA TYR A 121 -0.63 4.20 16.89
C TYR A 121 0.22 3.61 15.76
N TRP A 122 1.37 3.06 16.08
CA TRP A 122 2.17 2.31 15.12
C TRP A 122 1.58 0.90 14.90
N TYR A 123 1.35 0.55 13.65
CA TYR A 123 0.86 -0.77 13.32
C TYR A 123 1.33 -1.19 11.92
N ASP A 124 2.44 -1.91 11.84
CA ASP A 124 2.93 -2.49 10.59
C ASP A 124 2.51 -3.96 10.41
N MET A 125 2.96 -4.60 9.34
CA MET A 125 2.64 -6.00 9.06
C MET A 125 3.24 -6.94 10.13
N LYS A 126 4.36 -6.60 10.74
CA LYS A 126 4.94 -7.39 11.83
C LYS A 126 4.03 -7.40 13.06
N CYS A 127 3.49 -6.23 13.44
CA CYS A 127 2.50 -6.13 14.51
C CYS A 127 1.28 -7.00 14.23
N TYR A 128 0.75 -6.95 13.01
CA TYR A 128 -0.37 -7.83 12.60
C TYR A 128 -0.03 -9.32 12.76
N LEU A 129 1.15 -9.75 12.29
CA LEU A 129 1.56 -11.14 12.38
C LEU A 129 1.75 -11.61 13.84
N GLU A 130 2.19 -10.72 14.73
CA GLU A 130 2.34 -11.03 16.15
C GLU A 130 1.01 -11.22 16.88
N GLU A 131 -0.07 -10.64 16.37
CA GLU A 131 -1.43 -10.87 16.88
C GLU A 131 -2.02 -12.24 16.47
N LEU A 132 -1.42 -12.89 15.48
CA LEU A 132 -1.93 -14.15 14.94
C LEU A 132 -1.30 -15.37 15.63
N SER A 133 -2.10 -16.43 15.76
CA SER A 133 -1.58 -17.77 16.07
C SER A 133 -0.65 -18.26 14.95
N ASP A 134 0.17 -19.27 15.21
CA ASP A 134 1.07 -19.82 14.18
C ASP A 134 0.29 -20.43 13.00
N GLU A 135 -0.88 -21.02 13.27
CA GLU A 135 -1.79 -21.51 12.24
C GLU A 135 -2.33 -20.36 11.38
N ASP A 136 -2.74 -19.26 12.01
CA ASP A 136 -3.28 -18.10 11.30
C ASP A 136 -2.21 -17.33 10.53
N LYS A 137 -0.95 -17.32 10.99
CA LYS A 137 0.16 -16.81 10.21
C LYS A 137 0.33 -17.55 8.87
N VAL A 138 0.17 -18.88 8.88
CA VAL A 138 0.19 -19.66 7.64
C VAL A 138 -1.00 -19.31 6.75
N LYS A 139 -2.21 -19.23 7.32
CA LYS A 139 -3.41 -18.83 6.57
C LYS A 139 -3.27 -17.43 5.96
N SER A 140 -2.68 -16.48 6.67
CA SER A 140 -2.49 -15.11 6.18
C SER A 140 -1.58 -15.03 4.95
N ARG A 141 -0.93 -16.12 4.55
CA ARG A 141 -0.05 -16.23 3.39
C ARG A 141 -0.59 -17.12 2.28
N ASP A 142 -1.69 -17.81 2.50
CA ASP A 142 -2.31 -18.69 1.50
C ASP A 142 -3.44 -17.97 0.78
N PRO A 143 -3.27 -17.59 -0.51
CA PRO A 143 -4.34 -16.94 -1.28
C PRO A 143 -5.60 -17.81 -1.42
N LYS A 144 -5.52 -19.12 -1.19
CA LYS A 144 -6.66 -20.03 -1.22
C LYS A 144 -7.64 -19.78 -0.08
N GLU A 145 -7.22 -19.14 1.00
CA GLU A 145 -8.13 -18.76 2.10
C GLU A 145 -9.27 -17.86 1.61
N SER A 146 -9.03 -16.99 0.62
CA SER A 146 -10.05 -16.13 0.02
C SER A 146 -11.22 -16.89 -0.63
N TYR A 147 -11.03 -18.17 -0.95
CA TYR A 147 -12.07 -19.01 -1.57
C TYR A 147 -12.77 -19.94 -0.57
N LYS A 148 -12.39 -19.87 0.71
CA LYS A 148 -13.07 -20.62 1.76
C LYS A 148 -14.36 -19.90 2.16
N LYS A 149 -15.41 -20.70 2.38
CA LYS A 149 -16.65 -20.20 2.93
C LYS A 149 -16.40 -19.59 4.31
N ASP A 150 -17.08 -18.48 4.58
CA ASP A 150 -17.03 -17.77 5.87
C ASP A 150 -15.64 -17.15 6.19
N PHE A 151 -14.82 -16.86 5.17
CA PHE A 151 -13.57 -16.11 5.38
C PHE A 151 -13.88 -14.68 5.79
N SER A 152 -13.61 -14.38 7.06
CA SER A 152 -14.01 -13.11 7.67
C SER A 152 -13.10 -11.94 7.30
N GLU A 153 -13.69 -10.76 7.07
CA GLU A 153 -12.94 -9.51 6.90
C GLU A 153 -12.09 -9.15 8.12
N THR A 154 -12.55 -9.49 9.34
CA THR A 154 -11.80 -9.19 10.59
C THR A 154 -10.46 -9.93 10.69
N PHE A 155 -10.28 -10.97 9.89
CA PHE A 155 -8.99 -11.66 9.77
C PHE A 155 -7.97 -10.85 8.96
N THR A 156 -8.43 -10.06 7.99
CA THR A 156 -7.53 -9.38 7.05
C THR A 156 -6.76 -8.23 7.69
N TYR A 157 -5.56 -7.99 7.17
CA TYR A 157 -4.74 -6.86 7.62
C TYR A 157 -5.42 -5.52 7.35
N ALA A 158 -6.05 -5.36 6.18
CA ALA A 158 -6.75 -4.14 5.81
C ALA A 158 -7.88 -3.78 6.79
N HIS A 159 -8.68 -4.76 7.21
CA HIS A 159 -9.76 -4.52 8.18
C HIS A 159 -9.18 -4.01 9.51
N ARG A 160 -8.15 -4.68 10.04
CA ARG A 160 -7.50 -4.27 11.29
C ARG A 160 -6.82 -2.90 11.20
N CYS A 161 -6.29 -2.54 10.03
CA CYS A 161 -5.81 -1.18 9.79
C CYS A 161 -6.95 -0.17 9.83
N SER A 162 -8.10 -0.50 9.25
CA SER A 162 -9.28 0.36 9.24
C SER A 162 -9.82 0.62 10.64
N ASP A 163 -9.96 -0.43 11.46
CA ASP A 163 -10.43 -0.29 12.85
C ASP A 163 -9.51 0.63 13.67
N ARG A 164 -8.20 0.48 13.52
CA ARG A 164 -7.22 1.34 14.20
C ARG A 164 -7.26 2.77 13.70
N ALA A 165 -7.48 2.96 12.41
CA ALA A 165 -7.62 4.29 11.83
C ALA A 165 -8.88 4.99 12.34
N ILE A 166 -10.01 4.30 12.43
CA ILE A 166 -11.26 4.82 12.99
C ILE A 166 -11.04 5.23 14.46
N LYS A 167 -10.45 4.35 15.26
CA LYS A 167 -10.11 4.65 16.66
C LYS A 167 -9.23 5.91 16.77
N TYR A 168 -8.18 6.01 15.94
CA TYR A 168 -7.30 7.18 15.92
C TYR A 168 -8.09 8.46 15.65
N LEU A 169 -8.97 8.45 14.64
CA LEU A 169 -9.79 9.61 14.27
C LEU A 169 -10.74 10.04 15.37
N GLU A 170 -11.34 9.09 16.09
CA GLU A 170 -12.22 9.37 17.23
C GLU A 170 -11.44 10.04 18.38
N GLU A 171 -10.28 9.50 18.74
CA GLU A 171 -9.46 9.98 19.84
C GLU A 171 -8.80 11.34 19.55
N HIS A 172 -8.51 11.64 18.26
CA HIS A 172 -7.78 12.86 17.83
C HIS A 172 -8.67 13.90 17.13
N SER A 173 -10.01 13.73 17.16
CA SER A 173 -10.95 14.62 16.47
C SER A 173 -10.83 16.10 16.87
N ASN A 174 -10.21 16.40 17.99
CA ASN A 174 -10.11 17.71 18.60
C ASN A 174 -8.74 18.41 18.49
N GLN A 175 -7.79 17.86 17.75
CA GLN A 175 -6.43 18.41 17.60
C GLN A 175 -5.96 18.37 16.16
N ASP A 176 -4.82 19.01 15.88
CA ASP A 176 -4.13 18.91 14.61
C ASP A 176 -3.41 17.56 14.53
N PHE A 177 -3.52 16.89 13.39
CA PHE A 177 -2.82 15.61 13.18
C PHE A 177 -2.50 15.33 11.71
N PHE A 178 -1.56 14.42 11.51
CA PHE A 178 -1.27 13.74 10.27
C PHE A 178 -1.37 12.23 10.47
N LEU A 179 -2.38 11.59 9.88
CA LEU A 179 -2.57 10.15 9.91
C LEU A 179 -2.24 9.55 8.56
N THR A 180 -1.34 8.58 8.52
CA THR A 180 -1.13 7.71 7.35
C THR A 180 -1.81 6.37 7.58
N VAL A 181 -2.66 5.94 6.63
CA VAL A 181 -3.20 4.59 6.57
C VAL A 181 -2.74 3.95 5.26
N SER A 182 -1.84 3.01 5.38
CA SER A 182 -1.14 2.38 4.27
C SER A 182 -1.56 0.92 4.12
N TYR A 183 -2.61 0.69 3.35
CA TYR A 183 -3.08 -0.66 3.06
C TYR A 183 -2.06 -1.43 2.21
N ASP A 184 -1.79 -2.67 2.59
CA ASP A 184 -0.97 -3.57 1.78
C ASP A 184 -1.76 -4.10 0.59
N GLU A 185 -3.04 -4.34 0.79
CA GLU A 185 -3.94 -4.83 -0.25
C GLU A 185 -4.14 -3.80 -1.38
N PRO A 186 -4.27 -4.24 -2.63
CA PRO A 186 -4.38 -5.62 -3.12
C PRO A 186 -3.05 -6.33 -3.43
N HIS A 187 -1.92 -5.96 -2.82
CA HIS A 187 -0.66 -6.69 -2.94
C HIS A 187 -0.82 -8.16 -2.52
N GLY A 188 -0.06 -9.07 -3.12
CA GLY A 188 -0.13 -10.50 -2.75
C GLY A 188 0.21 -10.78 -1.27
N PRO A 189 -0.46 -11.73 -0.65
CA PRO A 189 -1.27 -12.82 -1.22
C PRO A 189 -2.70 -12.45 -1.65
N SER A 190 -3.09 -11.17 -1.58
CA SER A 190 -4.39 -10.67 -2.07
C SER A 190 -5.58 -11.34 -1.37
N LEU A 191 -5.53 -11.47 -0.06
CA LEU A 191 -6.61 -12.05 0.71
C LEU A 191 -7.85 -11.16 0.60
N CYS A 192 -8.92 -11.74 0.08
CA CYS A 192 -10.19 -11.05 -0.16
C CYS A 192 -11.31 -11.73 0.63
N PRO A 193 -11.93 -11.06 1.61
CA PRO A 193 -12.99 -11.67 2.42
C PRO A 193 -14.34 -11.69 1.71
N GLU A 194 -15.29 -12.47 2.22
CA GLU A 194 -16.68 -12.39 1.80
C GLU A 194 -17.27 -11.01 2.14
N PRO A 195 -18.16 -10.44 1.30
CA PRO A 195 -18.65 -10.98 0.02
C PRO A 195 -17.80 -10.54 -1.20
N PHE A 196 -16.69 -9.87 -0.97
CA PHE A 196 -15.90 -9.22 -2.04
C PHE A 196 -15.15 -10.23 -2.91
N ASN A 197 -14.77 -11.38 -2.36
CA ASN A 197 -14.05 -12.46 -3.05
C ASN A 197 -14.83 -13.03 -4.25
N TYR A 198 -16.18 -12.98 -4.22
CA TYR A 198 -17.06 -13.45 -5.31
C TYR A 198 -17.64 -12.31 -6.17
N MET A 199 -17.31 -11.04 -5.83
CA MET A 199 -17.92 -9.87 -6.47
C MET A 199 -17.76 -9.84 -7.98
N TYR A 200 -16.69 -10.42 -8.50
CA TYR A 200 -16.34 -10.45 -9.93
C TYR A 200 -16.38 -11.83 -10.54
N ASP A 201 -17.01 -12.82 -9.89
CA ASP A 201 -17.18 -14.14 -10.46
C ASP A 201 -17.95 -14.06 -11.78
N GLY A 202 -17.43 -14.75 -12.79
CA GLY A 202 -17.99 -14.73 -14.14
C GLY A 202 -17.62 -13.50 -14.98
N PHE A 203 -16.94 -12.49 -14.42
CA PHE A 203 -16.43 -11.38 -15.21
C PHE A 203 -15.22 -11.80 -16.03
N LYS A 204 -15.21 -11.44 -17.30
CA LYS A 204 -14.01 -11.49 -18.14
C LYS A 204 -13.42 -10.09 -18.23
N PHE A 205 -12.20 -9.97 -17.80
CA PHE A 205 -11.41 -8.76 -17.97
C PHE A 205 -10.70 -8.82 -19.33
N ASP A 206 -10.77 -7.72 -20.07
CA ASP A 206 -10.07 -7.62 -21.33
C ASP A 206 -8.56 -7.58 -21.08
N SER A 207 -7.79 -8.27 -21.93
CA SER A 207 -6.32 -8.18 -21.88
C SER A 207 -5.87 -6.78 -22.25
N CYS A 208 -4.78 -6.30 -21.62
CA CYS A 208 -4.17 -5.04 -22.07
C CYS A 208 -3.72 -5.18 -23.53
N PRO A 209 -3.72 -4.10 -24.33
CA PRO A 209 -3.31 -4.15 -25.75
C PRO A 209 -1.90 -4.71 -25.98
N ASN A 210 -1.02 -4.61 -24.97
CA ASN A 210 0.35 -5.09 -25.00
C ASN A 210 0.57 -6.42 -24.26
N PHE A 211 -0.51 -7.15 -23.94
CA PHE A 211 -0.41 -8.43 -23.22
C PHE A 211 0.42 -9.47 -23.97
N GLU A 212 0.27 -9.51 -25.29
CA GLU A 212 0.98 -10.44 -26.20
C GLU A 212 2.30 -9.83 -26.75
N ASP A 213 2.80 -8.72 -26.19
CA ASP A 213 4.07 -8.13 -26.62
C ASP A 213 5.21 -9.14 -26.40
N ASP A 214 5.95 -9.42 -27.45
CA ASP A 214 7.10 -10.34 -27.42
C ASP A 214 8.32 -9.74 -26.71
N LEU A 215 8.26 -8.43 -26.41
CA LEU A 215 9.31 -7.64 -25.80
C LEU A 215 10.62 -7.56 -26.59
N SER A 216 10.62 -8.00 -27.87
CA SER A 216 11.83 -8.03 -28.70
C SER A 216 12.49 -6.64 -28.84
N GLN A 217 11.67 -5.58 -28.86
CA GLN A 217 12.10 -4.20 -28.98
C GLN A 217 12.24 -3.48 -27.64
N LYS A 218 12.12 -4.20 -26.50
CA LYS A 218 12.22 -3.62 -25.18
C LYS A 218 13.63 -3.75 -24.61
N PRO A 219 14.00 -2.89 -23.63
CA PRO A 219 15.28 -2.99 -22.95
C PRO A 219 15.55 -4.39 -22.36
N PHE A 220 16.82 -4.74 -22.30
CA PHE A 220 17.28 -6.04 -21.81
C PHE A 220 16.64 -6.45 -20.48
N MET A 221 16.57 -5.55 -19.50
CA MET A 221 16.02 -5.84 -18.18
C MET A 221 14.53 -6.24 -18.23
N GLN A 222 13.73 -5.62 -19.09
CA GLN A 222 12.33 -6.00 -19.26
C GLN A 222 12.18 -7.41 -19.83
N ARG A 223 13.00 -7.76 -20.81
CA ARG A 223 13.02 -9.11 -21.39
C ARG A 223 13.49 -10.16 -20.37
N LEU A 224 14.50 -9.81 -19.58
CA LEU A 224 15.02 -10.69 -18.51
C LEU A 224 13.93 -10.98 -17.45
N TRP A 225 13.24 -9.95 -16.98
CA TRP A 225 12.19 -10.11 -15.99
C TRP A 225 10.97 -10.88 -16.50
N ALA A 226 10.67 -10.77 -17.77
CA ALA A 226 9.60 -11.54 -18.40
C ALA A 226 9.98 -13.02 -18.65
N GLY A 227 11.17 -13.47 -18.27
CA GLY A 227 11.64 -14.84 -18.51
C GLY A 227 11.83 -15.17 -19.99
N LYS A 228 11.85 -14.17 -20.87
CA LYS A 228 12.09 -14.37 -22.31
C LYS A 228 13.55 -14.73 -22.54
N ASN A 229 13.80 -15.86 -23.20
CA ASN A 229 15.15 -16.35 -23.46
C ASN A 229 16.00 -15.30 -24.16
N LEU A 230 17.12 -14.92 -23.53
CA LEU A 230 18.06 -13.90 -23.99
C LEU A 230 19.04 -14.46 -25.07
N HIS A 231 18.86 -15.72 -25.49
CA HIS A 231 19.74 -16.42 -26.42
C HIS A 231 19.32 -16.31 -27.89
N ALA A 232 18.45 -15.38 -28.22
CA ALA A 232 18.19 -15.08 -29.62
C ALA A 232 19.07 -13.92 -30.07
N THR A 233 20.28 -14.27 -30.56
CA THR A 233 21.31 -13.55 -31.35
C THR A 233 21.86 -12.28 -30.76
#